data_99b5dd0ea34f6b66dbade7fceb6f4c86
#
_entry.id   99b5dd0ea34f6b66dbade7fceb6f4c86
#
_cell.length_a   1.000
_cell.length_b   1.000
_cell.length_c   1.000
_cell.angle_alpha   90.00
_cell.angle_beta   90.00
_cell.angle_gamma   90.00
#
_symmetry.space_group_name_H-M   'P 1'
#
loop_
_entity.id
_entity.type
_entity.pdbx_description
1 polymer ?
#
loop_
_entity_poly.entity_id
_entity_poly.type
_entity_poly.pdbx_seq_one_letter_code
_entity_poly.pdbx_strand_id
1 'polypeptide(L)'
;MTTTVAAPKIRQTNMLIGGKWLESRSGKRFATVNPVNEQVIAEVAEADTADVDAAVKAARAAFDSGPWSRMDARDRGRLMNKLADLMEANLEELAALESLDNGKPIRDARAADLPLSIDCLRYYAGWADKLTGDTIPIRGNYFCYTRREPVGVAGQIIPWNFPLLMAAWKWGPALAAACTIVMKPAEQTPLTCLRLAELAQEAGIPDGVINIVTGYGTTGAAIVRHPGVDKIAFTGHYETAQKI
;
A
#
# COMPACT_ATOMS: atom_id res chain seq x y z
N MET A 1 7.25 -6.17 35.29
CA MET A 1 7.58 -4.76 35.03
C MET A 1 6.82 -4.35 33.76
N THR A 2 5.82 -3.50 33.89
CA THR A 2 5.09 -2.91 32.77
C THR A 2 6.01 -1.87 32.12
N THR A 3 6.69 -2.23 31.07
CA THR A 3 7.45 -1.26 30.27
C THR A 3 6.43 -0.36 29.58
N THR A 4 6.28 0.86 30.05
CA THR A 4 5.44 1.87 29.39
C THR A 4 6.12 2.22 28.08
N VAL A 5 5.56 1.73 26.97
CA VAL A 5 6.02 2.12 25.63
C VAL A 5 5.58 3.57 25.41
N ALA A 6 6.52 4.44 25.04
CA ALA A 6 6.19 5.82 24.72
C ALA A 6 5.19 5.86 23.55
N ALA A 7 4.22 6.78 23.62
CA ALA A 7 3.26 6.96 22.52
C ALA A 7 4.01 7.26 21.20
N PRO A 8 3.71 6.55 20.11
CA PRO A 8 4.40 6.77 18.85
C PRO A 8 4.07 8.16 18.30
N LYS A 9 5.04 8.79 17.64
CA LYS A 9 4.83 10.07 16.98
C LYS A 9 4.02 9.89 15.71
N ILE A 10 2.86 10.52 15.62
CA ILE A 10 2.11 10.60 14.36
C ILE A 10 2.82 11.61 13.45
N ARG A 11 3.38 11.13 12.34
CA ARG A 11 4.17 11.95 11.41
C ARG A 11 3.33 12.48 10.26
N GLN A 12 2.44 11.63 9.74
CA GLN A 12 1.58 11.95 8.60
C GLN A 12 0.12 11.66 8.87
N THR A 13 -0.72 12.60 8.42
CA THR A 13 -2.19 12.51 8.43
C THR A 13 -2.80 12.96 7.11
N ASN A 14 -1.96 13.32 6.15
CA ASN A 14 -2.33 13.71 4.79
C ASN A 14 -2.22 12.52 3.84
N MET A 15 -2.80 12.64 2.67
CA MET A 15 -2.71 11.66 1.59
C MET A 15 -1.35 11.75 0.90
N LEU A 16 -0.83 10.62 0.39
CA LEU A 16 0.32 10.60 -0.51
C LEU A 16 -0.16 10.49 -1.96
N ILE A 17 0.07 11.52 -2.75
CA ILE A 17 -0.31 11.56 -4.18
C ILE A 17 0.87 12.09 -5.00
N GLY A 18 1.36 11.29 -5.94
CA GLY A 18 2.45 11.69 -6.82
C GLY A 18 3.73 12.09 -6.08
N GLY A 19 4.04 11.42 -4.97
CA GLY A 19 5.20 11.70 -4.12
C GLY A 19 5.03 12.88 -3.14
N LYS A 20 3.85 13.52 -3.11
CA LYS A 20 3.56 14.69 -2.26
C LYS A 20 2.51 14.36 -1.20
N TRP A 21 2.74 14.85 0.00
CA TRP A 21 1.76 14.77 1.09
C TRP A 21 0.77 15.93 0.97
N LEU A 22 -0.50 15.61 0.68
CA LEU A 22 -1.54 16.56 0.35
C LEU A 22 -2.74 16.45 1.27
N GLU A 23 -3.33 17.56 1.63
CA GLU A 23 -4.65 17.62 2.23
C GLU A 23 -5.73 17.29 1.18
N SER A 24 -6.94 16.91 1.63
CA SER A 24 -8.05 16.77 0.71
C SER A 24 -8.40 18.11 0.07
N ARG A 25 -8.73 18.09 -1.21
CA ARG A 25 -9.20 19.29 -1.94
C ARG A 25 -10.47 19.87 -1.35
N SER A 26 -11.29 19.04 -0.73
CA SER A 26 -12.48 19.47 0.00
C SER A 26 -12.18 20.11 1.36
N GLY A 27 -10.94 19.97 1.87
CA GLY A 27 -10.54 20.35 3.22
C GLY A 27 -11.13 19.45 4.31
N LYS A 28 -11.86 18.39 3.95
CA LYS A 28 -12.46 17.48 4.92
C LYS A 28 -11.41 16.60 5.59
N ARG A 29 -11.66 16.31 6.85
CA ARG A 29 -10.88 15.39 7.68
C ARG A 29 -11.82 14.50 8.48
N PHE A 30 -11.30 13.37 8.94
CA PHE A 30 -12.00 12.47 9.85
C PHE A 30 -11.04 12.04 10.98
N ALA A 31 -11.62 11.81 12.14
CA ALA A 31 -10.88 11.36 13.30
C ALA A 31 -10.57 9.86 13.21
N THR A 32 -9.31 9.47 13.41
CA THR A 32 -8.98 8.10 13.84
C THR A 32 -8.95 8.04 15.36
N VAL A 33 -9.55 6.99 15.92
CA VAL A 33 -9.86 6.91 17.34
C VAL A 33 -9.17 5.69 17.95
N ASN A 34 -8.53 5.87 19.10
CA ASN A 34 -7.96 4.77 19.86
C ASN A 34 -9.10 3.88 20.41
N PRO A 35 -9.21 2.61 19.98
CA PRO A 35 -10.32 1.74 20.39
C PRO A 35 -10.26 1.32 21.85
N VAL A 36 -9.16 1.59 22.57
CA VAL A 36 -9.01 1.25 24.00
C VAL A 36 -9.67 2.29 24.90
N ASN A 37 -9.63 3.58 24.52
CA ASN A 37 -10.10 4.67 25.37
C ASN A 37 -10.98 5.68 24.64
N GLU A 38 -11.29 5.43 23.38
CA GLU A 38 -12.16 6.26 22.52
C GLU A 38 -11.66 7.70 22.30
N GLN A 39 -10.39 7.97 22.62
CA GLN A 39 -9.80 9.28 22.37
C GLN A 39 -9.33 9.40 20.92
N VAL A 40 -9.48 10.59 20.36
CA VAL A 40 -8.97 10.92 19.03
C VAL A 40 -7.44 10.84 19.04
N ILE A 41 -6.88 10.02 18.15
CA ILE A 41 -5.44 9.91 17.94
C ILE A 41 -4.97 11.02 17.00
N ALA A 42 -5.67 11.20 15.88
CA ALA A 42 -5.34 12.19 14.87
C ALA A 42 -6.54 12.50 13.97
N GLU A 43 -6.49 13.67 13.33
CA GLU A 43 -7.38 14.03 12.23
C GLU A 43 -6.70 13.73 10.90
N VAL A 44 -7.29 12.86 10.09
CA VAL A 44 -6.74 12.36 8.82
C VAL A 44 -7.50 12.96 7.64
N ALA A 45 -6.84 13.27 6.55
CA ALA A 45 -7.47 13.82 5.35
C ALA A 45 -8.55 12.86 4.79
N GLU A 46 -9.71 13.39 4.41
CA GLU A 46 -10.81 12.62 3.78
C GLU A 46 -10.83 12.88 2.28
N ALA A 47 -10.36 11.93 1.49
CA ALA A 47 -10.33 12.02 0.03
C ALA A 47 -11.73 12.05 -0.56
N ASP A 48 -11.94 12.96 -1.48
CA ASP A 48 -13.08 12.99 -2.39
C ASP A 48 -12.74 12.34 -3.76
N THR A 49 -13.69 12.36 -4.68
CA THR A 49 -13.51 11.82 -6.04
C THR A 49 -12.40 12.52 -6.82
N ALA A 50 -12.18 13.82 -6.59
CA ALA A 50 -11.14 14.59 -7.28
C ALA A 50 -9.73 14.24 -6.76
N ASP A 51 -9.61 13.88 -5.48
CA ASP A 51 -8.37 13.38 -4.89
C ASP A 51 -8.03 12.00 -5.43
N VAL A 52 -9.03 11.11 -5.54
CA VAL A 52 -8.87 9.79 -6.16
C VAL A 52 -8.45 9.92 -7.64
N ASP A 53 -9.08 10.81 -8.41
CA ASP A 53 -8.71 11.09 -9.80
C ASP A 53 -7.24 11.56 -9.89
N ALA A 54 -6.81 12.45 -9.01
CA ALA A 54 -5.42 12.91 -8.95
C ALA A 54 -4.44 11.76 -8.62
N ALA A 55 -4.79 10.88 -7.67
CA ALA A 55 -3.99 9.72 -7.31
C ALA A 55 -3.87 8.71 -8.45
N VAL A 56 -4.97 8.42 -9.15
CA VAL A 56 -4.97 7.53 -10.32
C VAL A 56 -4.18 8.14 -11.47
N LYS A 57 -4.31 9.43 -11.74
CA LYS A 57 -3.50 10.13 -12.77
C LYS A 57 -2.00 10.08 -12.44
N ALA A 58 -1.62 10.27 -11.18
CA ALA A 58 -0.22 10.14 -10.75
C ALA A 58 0.30 8.70 -10.92
N ALA A 59 -0.49 7.70 -10.51
CA ALA A 59 -0.17 6.29 -10.70
C ALA A 59 -0.03 5.93 -12.18
N ARG A 60 -0.94 6.40 -13.02
CA ARG A 60 -0.92 6.18 -14.48
C ARG A 60 0.31 6.80 -15.12
N ALA A 61 0.64 8.05 -14.79
CA ALA A 61 1.83 8.72 -15.30
C ALA A 61 3.12 7.97 -14.88
N ALA A 62 3.20 7.51 -13.62
CA ALA A 62 4.32 6.71 -13.13
C ALA A 62 4.43 5.35 -13.85
N PHE A 63 3.31 4.73 -14.21
CA PHE A 63 3.27 3.48 -14.96
C PHE A 63 3.63 3.66 -16.43
N ASP A 64 2.97 4.59 -17.13
CA ASP A 64 3.07 4.71 -18.58
C ASP A 64 4.42 5.32 -19.02
N SER A 65 4.94 6.28 -18.28
CA SER A 65 6.12 7.06 -18.65
C SER A 65 7.21 7.17 -17.59
N GLY A 66 6.90 6.79 -16.35
CA GLY A 66 7.84 6.85 -15.24
C GLY A 66 8.95 5.80 -15.30
N PRO A 67 9.93 5.89 -14.40
CA PRO A 67 11.06 4.98 -14.39
C PRO A 67 10.70 3.57 -13.90
N TRP A 68 9.59 3.41 -13.14
CA TRP A 68 9.25 2.15 -12.48
C TRP A 68 8.99 1.00 -13.44
N SER A 69 8.15 1.21 -14.44
CA SER A 69 7.82 0.17 -15.43
C SER A 69 8.98 -0.19 -16.36
N ARG A 70 9.98 0.69 -16.47
CA ARG A 70 11.19 0.49 -17.28
C ARG A 70 12.41 0.05 -16.47
N MET A 71 12.29 0.09 -15.13
CA MET A 71 13.35 -0.31 -14.21
C MET A 71 13.60 -1.81 -14.33
N ASP A 72 14.85 -2.22 -14.30
CA ASP A 72 15.22 -3.63 -14.23
C ASP A 72 14.51 -4.31 -13.05
N ALA A 73 13.98 -5.49 -13.28
CA ALA A 73 13.23 -6.24 -12.27
C ALA A 73 14.03 -6.47 -10.98
N ARG A 74 15.34 -6.71 -11.14
CA ARG A 74 16.27 -6.86 -10.03
C ARG A 74 16.42 -5.60 -9.19
N ASP A 75 16.42 -4.43 -9.83
CA ASP A 75 16.54 -3.15 -9.12
C ASP A 75 15.24 -2.80 -8.38
N ARG A 76 14.05 -3.14 -8.94
CA ARG A 76 12.80 -3.09 -8.19
C ARG A 76 12.84 -3.96 -6.93
N GLY A 77 13.33 -5.20 -7.07
CA GLY A 77 13.53 -6.10 -5.93
C GLY A 77 14.46 -5.52 -4.87
N ARG A 78 15.53 -4.82 -5.26
CA ARG A 78 16.44 -4.14 -4.32
C ARG A 78 15.74 -3.02 -3.55
N LEU A 79 14.92 -2.20 -4.20
CA LEU A 79 14.14 -1.15 -3.54
C LEU A 79 13.10 -1.73 -2.57
N MET A 80 12.44 -2.84 -2.94
CA MET A 80 11.53 -3.55 -2.06
C MET A 80 12.23 -4.13 -0.83
N ASN A 81 13.43 -4.71 -0.98
CA ASN A 81 14.25 -5.17 0.14
C ASN A 81 14.67 -4.01 1.03
N LYS A 82 15.08 -2.87 0.45
CA LYS A 82 15.41 -1.67 1.22
C LYS A 82 14.21 -1.15 2.03
N LEU A 83 13.00 -1.21 1.48
CA LEU A 83 11.77 -0.91 2.23
C LEU A 83 11.60 -1.88 3.41
N ALA A 84 11.80 -3.18 3.19
CA ALA A 84 11.74 -4.19 4.24
C ALA A 84 12.79 -3.95 5.35
N ASP A 85 14.02 -3.56 4.97
CA ASP A 85 15.09 -3.21 5.91
C ASP A 85 14.71 -1.96 6.75
N LEU A 86 14.09 -0.96 6.13
CA LEU A 86 13.60 0.23 6.83
C LEU A 86 12.44 -0.11 7.79
N MET A 87 11.54 -1.02 7.40
CA MET A 87 10.50 -1.51 8.31
C MET A 87 11.11 -2.23 9.52
N GLU A 88 12.11 -3.08 9.30
CA GLU A 88 12.82 -3.79 10.37
C GLU A 88 13.55 -2.81 11.31
N ALA A 89 14.24 -1.81 10.76
CA ALA A 89 14.90 -0.76 11.53
C ALA A 89 13.92 0.11 12.35
N ASN A 90 12.66 0.22 11.91
CA ASN A 90 11.60 0.98 12.60
C ASN A 90 10.55 0.05 13.26
N LEU A 91 10.89 -1.20 13.55
CA LEU A 91 9.96 -2.22 14.04
C LEU A 91 9.21 -1.77 15.30
N GLU A 92 9.90 -1.20 16.29
CA GLU A 92 9.30 -0.77 17.54
C GLU A 92 8.33 0.41 17.35
N GLU A 93 8.67 1.39 16.50
CA GLU A 93 7.78 2.50 16.14
C GLU A 93 6.52 1.98 15.44
N LEU A 94 6.69 1.12 14.43
CA LEU A 94 5.59 0.55 13.67
C LEU A 94 4.69 -0.34 14.53
N ALA A 95 5.25 -1.17 15.41
CA ALA A 95 4.47 -2.01 16.32
C ALA A 95 3.67 -1.19 17.33
N ALA A 96 4.25 -0.10 17.84
CA ALA A 96 3.53 0.82 18.73
C ALA A 96 2.41 1.56 17.98
N LEU A 97 2.65 1.99 16.75
CA LEU A 97 1.66 2.65 15.91
C LEU A 97 0.51 1.72 15.52
N GLU A 98 0.81 0.48 15.11
CA GLU A 98 -0.18 -0.56 14.81
C GLU A 98 -1.05 -0.85 16.04
N SER A 99 -0.44 -0.98 17.22
CA SER A 99 -1.15 -1.21 18.48
C SER A 99 -2.04 -0.04 18.86
N LEU A 100 -1.59 1.20 18.67
CA LEU A 100 -2.34 2.41 18.98
C LEU A 100 -3.58 2.56 18.08
N ASP A 101 -3.39 2.38 16.78
CA ASP A 101 -4.41 2.62 15.75
C ASP A 101 -5.45 1.48 15.69
N ASN A 102 -5.00 0.22 15.85
CA ASN A 102 -5.84 -0.98 15.75
C ASN A 102 -6.39 -1.47 17.09
N GLY A 103 -5.72 -1.19 18.20
CA GLY A 103 -6.07 -1.68 19.55
C GLY A 103 -5.55 -3.07 19.88
N LYS A 104 -4.82 -3.76 19.01
CA LYS A 104 -4.23 -5.06 19.33
C LYS A 104 -3.08 -4.94 20.33
N PRO A 105 -2.80 -5.99 21.12
CA PRO A 105 -1.64 -5.98 22.00
C PRO A 105 -0.33 -5.74 21.23
N ILE A 106 0.49 -4.81 21.69
CA ILE A 106 1.78 -4.49 21.04
C ILE A 106 2.71 -5.71 20.93
N ARG A 107 2.60 -6.66 21.86
CA ARG A 107 3.32 -7.94 21.80
C ARG A 107 2.98 -8.68 20.50
N ASP A 108 1.71 -8.71 20.10
CA ASP A 108 1.23 -9.46 18.95
C ASP A 108 1.58 -8.71 17.65
N ALA A 109 1.47 -7.38 17.63
CA ALA A 109 1.98 -6.57 16.53
C ALA A 109 3.47 -6.82 16.28
N ARG A 110 4.28 -6.80 17.35
CA ARG A 110 5.74 -7.04 17.33
C ARG A 110 6.12 -8.46 16.92
N ALA A 111 5.39 -9.47 17.40
CA ALA A 111 5.74 -10.88 17.21
C ALA A 111 5.17 -11.49 15.91
N ALA A 112 4.12 -10.92 15.36
CA ALA A 112 3.43 -11.46 14.19
C ALA A 112 3.29 -10.44 13.06
N ASP A 113 2.59 -9.31 13.25
CA ASP A 113 2.22 -8.42 12.16
C ASP A 113 3.44 -7.84 11.44
N LEU A 114 4.42 -7.36 12.19
CA LEU A 114 5.63 -6.76 11.63
C LEU A 114 6.51 -7.79 10.92
N PRO A 115 6.90 -8.92 11.54
CA PRO A 115 7.69 -9.95 10.87
C PRO A 115 7.02 -10.47 9.61
N LEU A 116 5.73 -10.80 9.66
CA LEU A 116 4.98 -11.30 8.50
C LEU A 116 4.91 -10.27 7.37
N SER A 117 4.80 -8.96 7.70
CA SER A 117 4.79 -7.89 6.71
C SER A 117 6.15 -7.73 6.03
N ILE A 118 7.23 -7.76 6.81
CA ILE A 118 8.62 -7.68 6.34
C ILE A 118 8.94 -8.88 5.45
N ASP A 119 8.63 -10.09 5.91
CA ASP A 119 8.86 -11.33 5.16
C ASP A 119 8.08 -11.36 3.85
N CYS A 120 6.84 -10.86 3.84
CA CYS A 120 6.04 -10.73 2.63
C CYS A 120 6.73 -9.85 1.59
N LEU A 121 7.22 -8.68 1.98
CA LEU A 121 7.94 -7.79 1.05
C LEU A 121 9.24 -8.42 0.54
N ARG A 122 10.02 -9.09 1.42
CA ARG A 122 11.25 -9.81 1.02
C ARG A 122 10.94 -10.96 0.07
N TYR A 123 9.88 -11.73 0.35
CA TYR A 123 9.42 -12.80 -0.54
C TYR A 123 9.13 -12.29 -1.95
N TYR A 124 8.31 -11.24 -2.07
CA TYR A 124 7.97 -10.69 -3.38
C TYR A 124 9.12 -9.92 -4.03
N ALA A 125 10.01 -9.30 -3.27
CA ALA A 125 11.26 -8.74 -3.80
C ALA A 125 12.11 -9.80 -4.52
N GLY A 126 12.15 -11.02 -3.97
CA GLY A 126 12.79 -12.17 -4.59
C GLY A 126 12.10 -12.68 -5.86
N TRP A 127 10.81 -12.36 -6.06
CA TRP A 127 10.04 -12.74 -7.25
C TRP A 127 10.13 -11.75 -8.40
N ALA A 128 10.60 -10.53 -8.18
CA ALA A 128 10.56 -9.47 -9.18
C ALA A 128 11.24 -9.87 -10.50
N ASP A 129 12.36 -10.60 -10.45
CA ASP A 129 13.12 -11.07 -11.61
C ASP A 129 12.80 -12.54 -12.00
N LYS A 130 11.73 -13.13 -11.47
CA LYS A 130 11.36 -14.53 -11.69
C LYS A 130 9.97 -14.69 -12.34
N LEU A 131 9.38 -13.59 -12.80
CA LEU A 131 8.13 -13.61 -13.54
C LEU A 131 8.40 -13.96 -15.01
N THR A 132 8.70 -15.23 -15.27
CA THR A 132 9.03 -15.75 -16.59
C THR A 132 7.77 -16.11 -17.39
N GLY A 133 7.91 -16.25 -18.71
CA GLY A 133 6.92 -16.83 -19.59
C GLY A 133 7.33 -18.22 -20.08
N ASP A 134 6.50 -18.81 -20.94
CA ASP A 134 6.67 -20.16 -21.47
C ASP A 134 7.01 -20.12 -22.96
N THR A 135 7.77 -21.09 -23.43
CA THR A 135 7.97 -21.38 -24.84
C THR A 135 7.03 -22.52 -25.24
N ILE A 136 6.16 -22.30 -26.22
CA ILE A 136 5.06 -23.22 -26.58
C ILE A 136 5.41 -23.89 -27.90
N PRO A 137 5.54 -25.25 -27.96
CA PRO A 137 5.74 -25.98 -29.19
C PRO A 137 4.46 -25.96 -30.05
N ILE A 138 4.59 -25.47 -31.28
CA ILE A 138 3.52 -25.44 -32.25
C ILE A 138 3.97 -26.04 -33.58
N ARG A 139 3.02 -26.45 -34.46
CA ARG A 139 3.32 -26.99 -35.78
C ARG A 139 3.77 -25.87 -36.73
N GLY A 140 4.78 -26.13 -37.54
CA GLY A 140 5.31 -25.19 -38.54
C GLY A 140 6.57 -24.48 -38.11
N ASN A 141 7.05 -23.56 -38.94
CA ASN A 141 8.29 -22.80 -38.67
C ASN A 141 7.97 -21.48 -37.95
N TYR A 142 7.43 -21.60 -36.76
CA TYR A 142 7.06 -20.47 -35.90
C TYR A 142 7.72 -20.59 -34.52
N PHE A 143 8.00 -19.45 -33.88
CA PHE A 143 8.39 -19.37 -32.50
C PHE A 143 7.23 -18.78 -31.68
N CYS A 144 6.68 -19.55 -30.72
CA CYS A 144 5.56 -19.14 -29.87
C CYS A 144 6.01 -19.08 -28.43
N TYR A 145 5.73 -17.96 -27.78
CA TYR A 145 6.05 -17.76 -26.35
C TYR A 145 4.99 -16.88 -25.68
N THR A 146 4.90 -17.00 -24.36
CA THR A 146 4.15 -16.07 -23.51
C THR A 146 5.08 -15.07 -22.88
N ARG A 147 4.57 -13.86 -22.64
CA ARG A 147 5.27 -12.82 -21.87
C ARG A 147 4.37 -12.35 -20.74
N ARG A 148 4.94 -12.30 -19.51
CA ARG A 148 4.26 -11.71 -18.38
C ARG A 148 4.51 -10.22 -18.38
N GLU A 149 3.43 -9.43 -18.35
CA GLU A 149 3.51 -7.97 -18.32
C GLU A 149 2.73 -7.42 -17.12
N PRO A 150 3.13 -6.25 -16.56
CA PRO A 150 2.37 -5.61 -15.50
C PRO A 150 0.97 -5.22 -16.01
N VAL A 151 -0.04 -5.41 -15.15
CA VAL A 151 -1.42 -5.09 -15.52
C VAL A 151 -1.69 -3.58 -15.60
N GLY A 152 -0.90 -2.76 -14.88
CA GLY A 152 -1.07 -1.32 -14.85
C GLY A 152 -1.24 -0.76 -13.43
N VAL A 153 -2.27 0.05 -13.24
CA VAL A 153 -2.63 0.65 -11.95
C VAL A 153 -3.50 -0.29 -11.14
N ALA A 154 -3.02 -0.67 -9.95
CA ALA A 154 -3.74 -1.50 -8.99
C ALA A 154 -4.43 -0.64 -7.93
N GLY A 155 -5.75 -0.57 -7.97
CA GLY A 155 -6.58 -0.06 -6.88
C GLY A 155 -6.63 -1.08 -5.73
N GLN A 156 -6.27 -0.68 -4.53
CA GLN A 156 -6.13 -1.57 -3.39
C GLN A 156 -6.95 -1.07 -2.20
N ILE A 157 -7.77 -1.94 -1.63
CA ILE A 157 -8.63 -1.62 -0.48
C ILE A 157 -8.43 -2.69 0.58
N ILE A 158 -8.10 -2.27 1.80
CA ILE A 158 -7.78 -3.17 2.91
C ILE A 158 -8.66 -2.91 4.14
N PRO A 159 -8.92 -3.96 4.95
CA PRO A 159 -9.67 -3.85 6.21
C PRO A 159 -8.77 -3.38 7.36
N TRP A 160 -9.39 -3.21 8.52
CA TRP A 160 -8.78 -2.68 9.74
C TRP A 160 -8.05 -3.70 10.61
N ASN A 161 -8.30 -5.00 10.46
CA ASN A 161 -7.86 -6.02 11.42
C ASN A 161 -6.36 -6.35 11.39
N PHE A 162 -5.70 -6.16 10.23
CA PHE A 162 -4.25 -6.31 10.03
C PHE A 162 -3.74 -5.20 9.10
N PRO A 163 -3.75 -3.93 9.54
CA PRO A 163 -3.50 -2.78 8.65
C PRO A 163 -2.19 -2.90 7.87
N LEU A 164 -1.07 -3.08 8.56
CA LEU A 164 0.25 -3.14 7.95
C LEU A 164 0.43 -4.40 7.09
N LEU A 165 0.02 -5.57 7.62
CA LEU A 165 0.17 -6.85 6.92
C LEU A 165 -0.66 -6.88 5.64
N MET A 166 -1.90 -6.36 5.67
CA MET A 166 -2.76 -6.28 4.49
C MET A 166 -2.20 -5.31 3.45
N ALA A 167 -1.56 -4.22 3.87
CA ALA A 167 -0.82 -3.35 2.96
C ALA A 167 0.34 -4.09 2.30
N ALA A 168 1.18 -4.79 3.06
CA ALA A 168 2.29 -5.57 2.54
C ALA A 168 1.84 -6.67 1.56
N TRP A 169 0.73 -7.37 1.85
CA TRP A 169 0.17 -8.40 0.97
C TRP A 169 -0.35 -7.86 -0.37
N LYS A 170 -0.71 -6.58 -0.43
CA LYS A 170 -1.12 -5.91 -1.67
C LYS A 170 0.06 -5.28 -2.39
N TRP A 171 0.97 -4.63 -1.66
CA TRP A 171 2.13 -3.96 -2.25
C TRP A 171 3.15 -4.94 -2.81
N GLY A 172 3.47 -6.01 -2.06
CA GLY A 172 4.47 -6.98 -2.46
C GLY A 172 4.29 -7.48 -3.90
N PRO A 173 3.18 -8.16 -4.23
CA PRO A 173 2.95 -8.67 -5.58
C PRO A 173 2.80 -7.57 -6.64
N ALA A 174 2.18 -6.42 -6.31
CA ALA A 174 1.99 -5.33 -7.26
C ALA A 174 3.34 -4.69 -7.64
N LEU A 175 4.18 -4.39 -6.66
CA LEU A 175 5.52 -3.80 -6.88
C LEU A 175 6.45 -4.78 -7.62
N ALA A 176 6.46 -6.05 -7.23
CA ALA A 176 7.25 -7.07 -7.92
C ALA A 176 6.88 -7.19 -9.40
N ALA A 177 5.57 -7.12 -9.71
CA ALA A 177 5.05 -7.15 -11.08
C ALA A 177 5.16 -5.81 -11.83
N ALA A 178 5.84 -4.81 -11.29
CA ALA A 178 6.00 -3.47 -11.87
C ALA A 178 4.68 -2.67 -12.04
N CYS A 179 3.62 -3.02 -11.31
CA CYS A 179 2.41 -2.22 -11.24
C CYS A 179 2.60 -0.98 -10.36
N THR A 180 1.75 0.02 -10.56
CA THR A 180 1.60 1.16 -9.66
C THR A 180 0.35 1.01 -8.79
N ILE A 181 0.28 1.75 -7.69
CA ILE A 181 -0.68 1.50 -6.62
C ILE A 181 -1.46 2.77 -6.29
N VAL A 182 -2.78 2.62 -6.13
CA VAL A 182 -3.64 3.57 -5.43
C VAL A 182 -4.32 2.80 -4.31
N MET A 183 -3.91 3.03 -3.06
CA MET A 183 -4.40 2.29 -1.89
C MET A 183 -5.29 3.13 -1.00
N LYS A 184 -6.40 2.53 -0.55
CA LYS A 184 -7.25 3.03 0.53
C LYS A 184 -7.13 2.09 1.74
N PRO A 185 -6.45 2.50 2.82
CA PRO A 185 -6.54 1.81 4.10
C PRO A 185 -7.94 1.95 4.69
N ALA A 186 -8.28 1.11 5.67
CA ALA A 186 -9.51 1.29 6.43
C ALA A 186 -9.49 2.64 7.17
N GLU A 187 -10.65 3.28 7.25
CA GLU A 187 -10.80 4.56 7.96
C GLU A 187 -10.50 4.45 9.46
N GLN A 188 -10.67 3.27 10.04
CA GLN A 188 -10.35 3.00 11.44
C GLN A 188 -8.86 2.89 11.73
N THR A 189 -8.04 2.53 10.72
CA THR A 189 -6.61 2.19 10.92
C THR A 189 -5.73 2.68 9.77
N PRO A 190 -5.68 4.00 9.50
CA PRO A 190 -4.92 4.52 8.37
C PRO A 190 -3.43 4.75 8.66
N LEU A 191 -3.04 4.87 9.94
CA LEU A 191 -1.75 5.49 10.32
C LEU A 191 -0.54 4.65 9.96
N THR A 192 -0.57 3.33 10.14
CA THR A 192 0.56 2.47 9.77
C THR A 192 0.78 2.40 8.27
N CYS A 193 -0.31 2.48 7.46
CA CYS A 193 -0.20 2.55 6.00
C CYS A 193 0.46 3.86 5.55
N LEU A 194 0.11 4.99 6.17
CA LEU A 194 0.74 6.29 5.91
C LEU A 194 2.23 6.27 6.30
N ARG A 195 2.57 5.66 7.45
CA ARG A 195 3.98 5.51 7.86
C ARG A 195 4.77 4.59 6.92
N LEU A 196 4.16 3.50 6.46
CA LEU A 196 4.78 2.64 5.46
C LEU A 196 5.08 3.38 4.15
N ALA A 197 4.20 4.30 3.76
CA ALA A 197 4.40 5.13 2.58
C ALA A 197 5.57 6.12 2.72
N GLU A 198 5.81 6.69 3.92
CA GLU A 198 7.03 7.47 4.19
C GLU A 198 8.29 6.60 4.03
N LEU A 199 8.28 5.38 4.58
CA LEU A 199 9.40 4.46 4.45
C LEU A 199 9.63 4.04 2.99
N ALA A 200 8.57 3.93 2.19
CA ALA A 200 8.69 3.65 0.76
C ALA A 200 9.38 4.81 -0.01
N GLN A 201 9.07 6.05 0.33
CA GLN A 201 9.79 7.22 -0.20
C GLN A 201 11.27 7.22 0.24
N GLU A 202 11.56 6.92 1.51
CA GLU A 202 12.92 6.81 2.04
C GLU A 202 13.70 5.66 1.38
N ALA A 203 13.05 4.56 1.05
CA ALA A 203 13.64 3.47 0.28
C ALA A 203 14.04 3.88 -1.13
N GLY A 204 13.45 4.95 -1.68
CA GLY A 204 13.68 5.47 -3.02
C GLY A 204 12.73 4.89 -4.06
N ILE A 205 11.57 4.38 -3.66
CA ILE A 205 10.49 4.03 -4.61
C ILE A 205 10.06 5.32 -5.30
N PRO A 206 10.02 5.36 -6.65
CA PRO A 206 9.76 6.59 -7.39
C PRO A 206 8.38 7.19 -7.10
N ASP A 207 8.29 8.51 -7.22
CA ASP A 207 7.05 9.26 -7.05
C ASP A 207 5.92 8.73 -7.96
N GLY A 208 4.72 8.65 -7.43
CA GLY A 208 3.53 8.16 -8.13
C GLY A 208 3.41 6.63 -8.23
N VAL A 209 4.45 5.86 -7.92
CA VAL A 209 4.37 4.39 -7.86
C VAL A 209 3.42 3.93 -6.76
N ILE A 210 3.48 4.59 -5.61
CA ILE A 210 2.58 4.36 -4.48
C ILE A 210 1.82 5.64 -4.19
N ASN A 211 0.49 5.55 -4.17
CA ASN A 211 -0.40 6.63 -3.78
C ASN A 211 -1.37 6.11 -2.70
N ILE A 212 -1.58 6.91 -1.66
CA ILE A 212 -2.47 6.58 -0.55
C ILE A 212 -3.56 7.64 -0.47
N VAL A 213 -4.80 7.22 -0.57
CA VAL A 213 -5.98 8.06 -0.35
C VAL A 213 -6.75 7.50 0.84
N THR A 214 -6.94 8.35 1.84
CA THR A 214 -7.65 8.01 3.08
C THR A 214 -9.11 8.46 2.98
N GLY A 215 -10.04 7.76 3.65
CA GLY A 215 -11.47 8.10 3.61
C GLY A 215 -12.35 6.87 3.75
N TYR A 216 -13.65 7.08 3.61
CA TYR A 216 -14.71 6.09 3.83
C TYR A 216 -15.00 5.23 2.59
N GLY A 217 -16.13 4.51 2.62
CA GLY A 217 -16.56 3.66 1.51
C GLY A 217 -16.77 4.39 0.18
N THR A 218 -17.12 5.67 0.21
CA THR A 218 -17.24 6.55 -0.98
C THR A 218 -15.92 6.71 -1.72
N THR A 219 -14.81 6.88 -0.98
CA THR A 219 -13.44 6.94 -1.52
C THR A 219 -13.07 5.60 -2.16
N GLY A 220 -13.39 4.47 -1.49
CA GLY A 220 -13.19 3.13 -2.06
C GLY A 220 -13.98 2.91 -3.36
N ALA A 221 -15.25 3.31 -3.38
CA ALA A 221 -16.10 3.22 -4.57
C ALA A 221 -15.59 4.07 -5.74
N ALA A 222 -15.00 5.23 -5.45
CA ALA A 222 -14.37 6.08 -6.46
C ALA A 222 -13.16 5.39 -7.11
N ILE A 223 -12.32 4.69 -6.34
CA ILE A 223 -11.21 3.89 -6.89
C ILE A 223 -11.73 2.77 -7.77
N VAL A 224 -12.73 2.01 -7.29
CA VAL A 224 -13.29 0.85 -8.01
C VAL A 224 -13.87 1.22 -9.37
N ARG A 225 -14.55 2.36 -9.45
CA ARG A 225 -15.22 2.82 -10.67
C ARG A 225 -14.33 3.65 -11.59
N HIS A 226 -13.10 3.92 -11.19
CA HIS A 226 -12.23 4.81 -11.95
C HIS A 226 -11.71 4.12 -13.23
N PRO A 227 -11.91 4.69 -14.43
CA PRO A 227 -11.54 4.04 -15.69
C PRO A 227 -10.02 3.90 -15.87
N GLY A 228 -9.21 4.63 -15.13
CA GLY A 228 -7.74 4.53 -15.13
C GLY A 228 -7.17 3.48 -14.18
N VAL A 229 -8.02 2.68 -13.51
CA VAL A 229 -7.62 1.56 -12.63
C VAL A 229 -7.82 0.26 -13.41
N ASP A 230 -6.78 -0.54 -13.55
CA ASP A 230 -6.80 -1.78 -14.36
C ASP A 230 -7.16 -3.01 -13.54
N LYS A 231 -6.93 -2.97 -12.24
CA LYS A 231 -7.17 -4.09 -11.32
C LYS A 231 -7.58 -3.61 -9.95
N ILE A 232 -8.55 -4.29 -9.35
CA ILE A 232 -8.88 -4.11 -7.92
C ILE A 232 -8.36 -5.29 -7.10
N ALA A 233 -7.67 -4.98 -6.00
CA ALA A 233 -7.25 -5.94 -4.99
C ALA A 233 -7.93 -5.58 -3.66
N PHE A 234 -9.04 -6.24 -3.38
CA PHE A 234 -9.88 -6.02 -2.22
C PHE A 234 -9.67 -7.11 -1.16
N THR A 235 -9.65 -6.71 0.10
CA THR A 235 -9.86 -7.58 1.26
C THR A 235 -10.81 -6.89 2.21
N GLY A 236 -11.87 -7.56 2.63
CA GLY A 236 -12.90 -6.98 3.50
C GLY A 236 -14.13 -7.87 3.60
N HIS A 237 -15.26 -7.25 3.97
CA HIS A 237 -16.52 -7.94 4.19
C HIS A 237 -17.16 -8.40 2.87
N TYR A 238 -17.85 -9.55 2.92
CA TYR A 238 -18.48 -10.18 1.75
C TYR A 238 -19.48 -9.25 1.02
N GLU A 239 -20.34 -8.55 1.75
CA GLU A 239 -21.32 -7.62 1.15
C GLU A 239 -20.64 -6.43 0.44
N THR A 240 -19.45 -6.02 0.90
CA THR A 240 -18.68 -4.98 0.21
C THR A 240 -18.06 -5.55 -1.05
N ALA A 241 -17.57 -6.79 -1.01
CA ALA A 241 -17.01 -7.46 -2.19
C ALA A 241 -18.06 -7.62 -3.32
N GLN A 242 -19.33 -7.84 -2.97
CA GLN A 242 -20.42 -7.93 -3.97
C GLN A 242 -20.74 -6.60 -4.67
N LYS A 243 -20.31 -5.45 -4.12
CA LYS A 243 -20.52 -4.11 -4.70
C LYS A 243 -19.33 -3.64 -5.56
N ILE A 244 -18.23 -4.40 -5.55
CA ILE A 244 -17.00 -4.17 -6.32
C ILE A 244 -17.08 -4.94 -7.65
#